data_e9d4e3503c27fd290e61bfb64e3c193d
#
_entry.id   e9d4e3503c27fd290e61bfb64e3c193d
#
_cell.length_a   1.000
_cell.length_b   1.000
_cell.length_c   1.000
_cell.angle_alpha   90.00
_cell.angle_beta   90.00
_cell.angle_gamma   90.00
#
_symmetry.space_group_name_H-M   'P 1'
#
loop_
_entity.id
_entity.type
_entity.pdbx_description
1 polymer ?
#
loop_
_entity_poly.entity_id
_entity_poly.type
_entity_poly.pdbx_seq_one_letter_code
_entity_poly.pdbx_strand_id
1 'polypeptide(L)'
;MKAQDIFVSEEEKTLVWTDIQVSFEKNFGSEIYSSWLKNISLLKEYNDYLVLGVPTRFFRDWIVSRYLDKILSQIKFFKNSINRVEFKISEEHKINSVDALKVDDFNKITEIKDSILNYNRLNPNLNFDNFVSGSSNEIALSSSKKVCEQTSRYNPLYIYGGVGLGKTHLLNAIGLELEKKNNVMFISAERFMYHFIKSIKKNDMVNFKDFFRKSSVFIIDDIQFIRGKEGLQEEFFHTFNSLIDKSSQIIISADRAPMKLDRVQERIKSRLAGGLVVDIDMPDLDLKVKIIKKRLEDIQNQFKENSNISEEVISFIATESKTNIRELIGVLNRVVTFSRIHKKILTIGDCKNILKDVFNQAKIITVDKIQNTVSNYYNIALAEMLSQRRSRPLARPRQIAMYLAKKMTTRSLPEIGRRFSNRDHTTVIHAVKTITRLSEKDDEMKKDIDQLRSLLLEE
;
A
#
# COMPACT_ATOMS: atom_id res chain seq x y z
N MET A 1 14.28 -27.15 -36.70
CA MET A 1 13.26 -26.41 -37.48
C MET A 1 13.39 -24.94 -37.12
N LYS A 2 13.82 -24.12 -38.10
CA LYS A 2 13.94 -22.66 -37.95
C LYS A 2 12.52 -22.09 -37.85
N ALA A 3 12.21 -21.38 -36.77
CA ALA A 3 11.01 -20.60 -36.68
C ALA A 3 11.03 -19.51 -37.76
N GLN A 4 10.07 -19.55 -38.67
CA GLN A 4 9.85 -18.49 -39.63
C GLN A 4 9.37 -17.26 -38.88
N ASP A 5 10.21 -16.24 -38.78
CA ASP A 5 9.84 -14.91 -38.35
C ASP A 5 8.86 -14.33 -39.38
N ILE A 6 7.58 -14.33 -39.08
CA ILE A 6 6.57 -13.65 -39.89
C ILE A 6 6.72 -12.16 -39.60
N PHE A 7 7.39 -11.44 -40.51
CA PHE A 7 7.39 -9.98 -40.52
C PHE A 7 5.99 -9.51 -40.94
N VAL A 8 5.17 -9.11 -39.99
CA VAL A 8 3.95 -8.35 -40.28
C VAL A 8 4.36 -6.97 -40.78
N SER A 9 3.74 -6.48 -41.85
CA SER A 9 4.03 -5.16 -42.41
C SER A 9 3.81 -4.07 -41.32
N GLU A 10 4.58 -2.98 -41.36
CA GLU A 10 4.47 -1.92 -40.35
C GLU A 10 3.07 -1.32 -40.24
N GLU A 11 2.31 -1.28 -41.33
CA GLU A 11 0.91 -0.79 -41.35
C GLU A 11 -0.07 -1.73 -40.62
N GLU A 12 0.02 -3.04 -40.77
CA GLU A 12 -0.82 -3.99 -40.03
C GLU A 12 -0.47 -4.04 -38.53
N LYS A 13 0.81 -3.88 -38.17
CA LYS A 13 1.21 -3.76 -36.77
C LYS A 13 0.64 -2.53 -36.09
N THR A 14 0.66 -1.40 -36.79
CA THR A 14 0.21 -0.12 -36.23
C THR A 14 -1.28 -0.11 -35.96
N LEU A 15 -2.09 -0.69 -36.84
CA LEU A 15 -3.55 -0.72 -36.70
C LEU A 15 -4.01 -1.58 -35.50
N VAL A 16 -3.53 -2.79 -35.39
CA VAL A 16 -3.88 -3.70 -34.28
C VAL A 16 -3.40 -3.18 -32.91
N TRP A 17 -2.18 -2.63 -32.87
CA TRP A 17 -1.64 -2.10 -31.61
C TRP A 17 -2.36 -0.82 -31.17
N THR A 18 -2.80 0.00 -32.10
CA THR A 18 -3.60 1.20 -31.81
C THR A 18 -4.93 0.84 -31.15
N ASP A 19 -5.61 -0.19 -31.63
CA ASP A 19 -6.88 -0.65 -31.07
C ASP A 19 -6.70 -1.19 -29.63
N ILE A 20 -5.62 -1.92 -29.39
CA ILE A 20 -5.25 -2.38 -28.05
C ILE A 20 -4.95 -1.19 -27.12
N GLN A 21 -4.26 -0.16 -27.59
CA GLN A 21 -3.98 1.05 -26.81
C GLN A 21 -5.27 1.82 -26.47
N VAL A 22 -6.21 1.95 -27.39
CA VAL A 22 -7.53 2.55 -27.12
C VAL A 22 -8.28 1.74 -26.07
N SER A 23 -8.22 0.41 -26.13
CA SER A 23 -8.81 -0.47 -25.13
C SER A 23 -8.12 -0.31 -23.76
N PHE A 24 -6.81 -0.13 -23.71
CA PHE A 24 -6.10 0.16 -22.47
C PHE A 24 -6.56 1.47 -21.85
N GLU A 25 -6.72 2.54 -22.63
CA GLU A 25 -7.22 3.82 -22.13
C GLU A 25 -8.61 3.70 -21.52
N LYS A 26 -9.51 2.95 -22.18
CA LYS A 26 -10.89 2.74 -21.72
C LYS A 26 -10.99 1.89 -20.45
N ASN A 27 -10.15 0.84 -20.32
CA ASN A 27 -10.27 -0.15 -19.24
C ASN A 27 -9.38 0.15 -18.02
N PHE A 28 -8.29 0.91 -18.18
CA PHE A 28 -7.39 1.29 -17.08
C PHE A 28 -7.57 2.73 -16.62
N GLY A 29 -8.34 3.53 -17.36
CA GLY A 29 -8.53 4.96 -17.11
C GLY A 29 -7.42 5.83 -17.69
N SER A 30 -7.76 7.09 -18.02
CA SER A 30 -6.86 8.04 -18.69
C SER A 30 -5.56 8.34 -17.91
N GLU A 31 -5.60 8.32 -16.58
CA GLU A 31 -4.43 8.56 -15.74
C GLU A 31 -3.39 7.43 -15.82
N ILE A 32 -3.84 6.18 -15.70
CA ILE A 32 -2.94 5.01 -15.78
C ILE A 32 -2.43 4.84 -17.20
N TYR A 33 -3.30 5.04 -18.18
CA TYR A 33 -2.94 4.96 -19.58
C TYR A 33 -1.88 5.98 -19.96
N SER A 34 -2.11 7.27 -19.70
CA SER A 34 -1.17 8.34 -20.05
C SER A 34 0.17 8.24 -19.33
N SER A 35 0.15 7.80 -18.06
CA SER A 35 1.37 7.71 -17.25
C SER A 35 2.20 6.47 -17.54
N TRP A 36 1.58 5.34 -17.89
CA TRP A 36 2.24 4.04 -17.97
C TRP A 36 2.01 3.30 -19.28
N LEU A 37 0.77 3.06 -19.69
CA LEU A 37 0.48 2.15 -20.79
C LEU A 37 0.74 2.76 -22.16
N LYS A 38 0.64 4.07 -22.30
CA LYS A 38 0.96 4.81 -23.53
C LYS A 38 2.42 4.62 -24.01
N ASN A 39 3.33 4.40 -23.05
CA ASN A 39 4.76 4.23 -23.34
C ASN A 39 5.15 2.77 -23.64
N ILE A 40 4.18 1.88 -23.76
CA ILE A 40 4.41 0.51 -24.22
C ILE A 40 4.32 0.49 -25.74
N SER A 41 5.32 -0.08 -26.40
CA SER A 41 5.33 -0.28 -27.84
C SER A 41 5.32 -1.77 -28.19
N LEU A 42 4.71 -2.14 -29.30
CA LEU A 42 4.81 -3.49 -29.84
C LEU A 42 6.13 -3.62 -30.61
N LEU A 43 7.05 -4.48 -30.13
CA LEU A 43 8.34 -4.71 -30.79
C LEU A 43 8.25 -5.90 -31.75
N LYS A 44 7.70 -7.01 -31.30
CA LYS A 44 7.56 -8.23 -32.11
C LYS A 44 6.29 -8.98 -31.74
N GLU A 45 5.72 -9.63 -32.73
CA GLU A 45 4.58 -10.52 -32.56
C GLU A 45 4.95 -11.92 -33.02
N TYR A 46 4.61 -12.91 -32.21
CA TYR A 46 4.77 -14.34 -32.46
C TYR A 46 3.39 -15.01 -32.36
N ASN A 47 3.29 -16.26 -32.80
CA ASN A 47 2.00 -16.96 -32.85
C ASN A 47 1.29 -17.08 -31.49
N ASP A 48 2.05 -17.20 -30.39
CA ASP A 48 1.55 -17.47 -29.04
C ASP A 48 1.94 -16.40 -28.01
N TYR A 49 2.83 -15.46 -28.36
CA TYR A 49 3.24 -14.39 -27.45
C TYR A 49 3.62 -13.08 -28.17
N LEU A 50 3.58 -11.98 -27.40
CA LEU A 50 4.02 -10.66 -27.85
C LEU A 50 5.26 -10.21 -27.09
N VAL A 51 6.15 -9.50 -27.80
CA VAL A 51 7.28 -8.78 -27.18
C VAL A 51 6.96 -7.29 -27.17
N LEU A 52 6.79 -6.74 -25.98
CA LEU A 52 6.46 -5.33 -25.78
C LEU A 52 7.70 -4.56 -25.33
N GLY A 53 7.92 -3.41 -25.96
CA GLY A 53 8.97 -2.47 -25.60
C GLY A 53 8.54 -1.58 -24.44
N VAL A 54 9.44 -1.40 -23.48
CA VAL A 54 9.26 -0.47 -22.36
C VAL A 54 10.50 0.40 -22.15
N PRO A 55 10.35 1.65 -21.69
CA PRO A 55 11.47 2.59 -21.63
C PRO A 55 12.58 2.23 -20.64
N THR A 56 12.24 1.60 -19.51
CA THR A 56 13.20 1.32 -18.43
C THR A 56 12.88 0.01 -17.72
N ARG A 57 13.90 -0.54 -17.02
CA ARG A 57 13.76 -1.73 -16.16
C ARG A 57 12.73 -1.52 -15.03
N PHE A 58 12.72 -0.35 -14.44
CA PHE A 58 11.75 0.03 -13.41
C PHE A 58 10.31 0.03 -13.97
N PHE A 59 10.13 0.55 -15.16
CA PHE A 59 8.85 0.59 -15.85
C PHE A 59 8.31 -0.83 -16.11
N ARG A 60 9.19 -1.73 -16.59
CA ARG A 60 8.86 -3.14 -16.74
C ARG A 60 8.43 -3.79 -15.45
N ASP A 61 9.25 -3.67 -14.41
CA ASP A 61 9.02 -4.35 -13.11
C ASP A 61 7.73 -3.84 -12.44
N TRP A 62 7.42 -2.55 -12.58
CA TRP A 62 6.20 -1.95 -12.08
C TRP A 62 4.95 -2.44 -12.82
N ILE A 63 4.96 -2.49 -14.16
CA ILE A 63 3.86 -3.00 -14.98
C ILE A 63 3.63 -4.49 -14.72
N VAL A 64 4.70 -5.29 -14.71
CA VAL A 64 4.62 -6.73 -14.48
C VAL A 64 4.03 -7.05 -13.11
N SER A 65 4.42 -6.31 -12.08
CA SER A 65 3.92 -6.57 -10.71
C SER A 65 2.46 -6.21 -10.48
N ARG A 66 1.87 -5.31 -11.27
CA ARG A 66 0.53 -4.76 -10.99
C ARG A 66 -0.50 -4.98 -12.08
N TYR A 67 -0.06 -5.04 -13.34
CA TYR A 67 -0.99 -4.98 -14.47
C TYR A 67 -0.79 -6.10 -15.50
N LEU A 68 0.18 -7.01 -15.33
CA LEU A 68 0.46 -8.06 -16.30
C LEU A 68 -0.78 -8.88 -16.67
N ASP A 69 -1.52 -9.37 -15.66
CA ASP A 69 -2.70 -10.21 -15.89
C ASP A 69 -3.83 -9.46 -16.60
N LYS A 70 -4.01 -8.18 -16.28
CA LYS A 70 -5.01 -7.33 -16.93
C LYS A 70 -4.61 -6.98 -18.35
N ILE A 71 -3.34 -6.69 -18.60
CA ILE A 71 -2.80 -6.43 -19.94
C ILE A 71 -2.95 -7.68 -20.81
N LEU A 72 -2.58 -8.85 -20.29
CA LEU A 72 -2.71 -10.12 -20.99
C LEU A 72 -4.18 -10.44 -21.33
N SER A 73 -5.10 -10.21 -20.39
CA SER A 73 -6.53 -10.42 -20.62
C SER A 73 -7.09 -9.51 -21.69
N GLN A 74 -6.68 -8.25 -21.75
CA GLN A 74 -7.08 -7.32 -22.80
C GLN A 74 -6.50 -7.70 -24.17
N ILE A 75 -5.23 -8.09 -24.23
CA ILE A 75 -4.59 -8.55 -25.46
C ILE A 75 -5.29 -9.81 -26.00
N LYS A 76 -5.65 -10.75 -25.13
CA LYS A 76 -6.40 -11.96 -25.48
C LYS A 76 -7.77 -11.66 -26.08
N PHE A 77 -8.42 -10.58 -25.66
CA PHE A 77 -9.69 -10.16 -26.25
C PHE A 77 -9.57 -9.81 -27.74
N PHE A 78 -8.46 -9.21 -28.16
CA PHE A 78 -8.20 -8.88 -29.57
C PHE A 78 -7.56 -10.06 -30.33
N LYS A 79 -6.77 -10.88 -29.66
CA LYS A 79 -6.05 -12.00 -30.29
C LYS A 79 -5.95 -13.17 -29.32
N ASN A 80 -6.90 -14.09 -29.43
CA ASN A 80 -7.07 -15.22 -28.50
C ASN A 80 -5.91 -16.22 -28.50
N SER A 81 -5.06 -16.19 -29.54
CA SER A 81 -3.86 -17.06 -29.66
C SER A 81 -2.72 -16.63 -28.72
N ILE A 82 -2.72 -15.41 -28.22
CA ILE A 82 -1.64 -14.89 -27.39
C ILE A 82 -1.81 -15.35 -25.94
N ASN A 83 -0.88 -16.17 -25.47
CA ASN A 83 -0.91 -16.71 -24.10
C ASN A 83 0.14 -16.07 -23.17
N ARG A 84 1.12 -15.34 -23.72
CA ARG A 84 2.23 -14.78 -22.97
C ARG A 84 2.63 -13.40 -23.51
N VAL A 85 3.11 -12.53 -22.63
CA VAL A 85 3.69 -11.23 -22.97
C VAL A 85 5.07 -11.15 -22.34
N GLU A 86 6.06 -10.80 -23.15
CA GLU A 86 7.43 -10.50 -22.72
C GLU A 86 7.71 -9.01 -22.83
N PHE A 87 8.38 -8.45 -21.82
CA PHE A 87 8.79 -7.04 -21.84
C PHE A 87 10.29 -6.90 -22.09
N LYS A 88 10.65 -6.15 -23.12
CA LYS A 88 12.04 -5.83 -23.47
C LYS A 88 12.30 -4.34 -23.31
N ILE A 89 13.45 -3.97 -22.76
CA ILE A 89 13.86 -2.58 -22.68
C ILE A 89 14.30 -2.15 -24.10
N SER A 90 13.59 -1.18 -24.68
CA SER A 90 13.95 -0.63 -25.99
C SER A 90 14.65 0.72 -25.83
N GLU A 91 15.84 0.85 -26.42
CA GLU A 91 16.57 2.13 -26.48
C GLU A 91 16.02 3.09 -27.55
N GLU A 92 15.02 2.68 -28.34
CA GLU A 92 14.49 3.42 -29.50
C GLU A 92 13.29 4.33 -29.16
N HIS A 93 13.34 5.10 -28.06
CA HIS A 93 12.52 6.30 -27.96
C HIS A 93 13.37 7.56 -28.07
N LYS A 94 14.23 7.62 -29.11
CA LYS A 94 14.64 8.89 -29.70
C LYS A 94 13.50 9.36 -30.58
N ILE A 95 12.89 10.42 -30.14
CA ILE A 95 11.83 11.22 -30.74
C ILE A 95 12.12 11.41 -32.25
N ASN A 96 11.33 10.75 -33.11
CA ASN A 96 11.09 11.18 -34.46
C ASN A 96 9.65 11.68 -34.56
N SER A 97 9.48 12.95 -34.39
CA SER A 97 8.35 13.69 -34.94
C SER A 97 8.83 15.10 -35.24
N VAL A 98 9.27 15.27 -36.45
CA VAL A 98 9.32 16.57 -37.12
C VAL A 98 7.89 16.86 -37.56
N ASP A 99 7.22 17.74 -36.83
CA ASP A 99 6.29 18.68 -37.39
C ASP A 99 6.35 19.96 -36.58
N ALA A 100 6.67 21.03 -37.29
CA ALA A 100 6.96 22.35 -36.78
C ALA A 100 5.70 22.98 -36.17
N LEU A 101 5.52 22.85 -34.87
CA LEU A 101 4.67 23.69 -34.05
C LEU A 101 5.56 24.55 -33.16
N LYS A 102 5.28 25.84 -33.16
CA LYS A 102 6.06 26.93 -32.59
C LYS A 102 6.61 26.62 -31.19
N VAL A 103 7.88 26.93 -31.00
CA VAL A 103 8.73 26.69 -29.82
C VAL A 103 8.15 27.20 -28.49
N ASP A 104 7.21 28.14 -28.52
CA ASP A 104 6.63 28.75 -27.32
C ASP A 104 5.57 27.89 -26.61
N ASP A 105 4.87 26.99 -27.32
CA ASP A 105 3.86 26.11 -26.69
C ASP A 105 4.48 24.84 -26.04
N PHE A 106 5.67 24.45 -26.48
CA PHE A 106 6.37 23.27 -25.91
C PHE A 106 6.92 23.53 -24.51
N ASN A 107 7.35 24.76 -24.23
CA ASN A 107 7.83 25.15 -22.90
C ASN A 107 6.70 25.18 -21.88
N LYS A 108 5.47 25.63 -22.25
CA LYS A 108 4.31 25.60 -21.37
C LYS A 108 3.82 24.20 -21.04
N ILE A 109 3.87 23.27 -22.01
CA ILE A 109 3.44 21.87 -21.80
C ILE A 109 4.46 21.11 -20.95
N THR A 110 5.76 21.40 -21.07
CA THR A 110 6.82 20.82 -20.23
C THR A 110 6.78 21.38 -18.81
N GLU A 111 6.51 22.67 -18.63
CA GLU A 111 6.32 23.27 -17.30
C GLU A 111 5.09 22.72 -16.58
N ILE A 112 3.98 22.50 -17.28
CA ILE A 112 2.76 21.90 -16.69
C ILE A 112 3.00 20.44 -16.28
N LYS A 113 3.69 19.63 -17.10
CA LYS A 113 4.05 18.24 -16.75
C LYS A 113 5.05 18.15 -15.60
N ASP A 114 6.05 19.02 -15.56
CA ASP A 114 7.00 19.11 -14.45
C ASP A 114 6.34 19.69 -13.20
N SER A 115 5.41 20.63 -13.31
CA SER A 115 4.69 21.16 -12.15
C SER A 115 3.76 20.15 -11.47
N ILE A 116 3.18 19.20 -12.21
CA ILE A 116 2.32 18.12 -11.65
C ILE A 116 3.16 17.06 -10.92
N LEU A 117 4.45 16.90 -11.27
CA LEU A 117 5.36 15.91 -10.67
C LEU A 117 6.22 16.49 -9.54
N ASN A 118 6.25 17.79 -9.36
CA ASN A 118 7.26 18.45 -8.52
C ASN A 118 7.05 18.29 -7.01
N TYR A 119 5.81 18.25 -6.51
CA TYR A 119 5.50 18.00 -5.09
C TYR A 119 4.05 17.55 -4.91
N ASN A 120 3.74 16.97 -3.76
CA ASN A 120 2.36 16.66 -3.42
C ASN A 120 1.60 17.97 -3.20
N ARG A 121 0.48 18.16 -3.90
CA ARG A 121 -0.42 19.26 -3.60
C ARG A 121 -1.08 19.02 -2.24
N LEU A 122 -1.13 20.06 -1.43
CA LEU A 122 -1.89 20.04 -0.19
C LEU A 122 -3.39 19.89 -0.53
N ASN A 123 -4.06 19.00 0.18
CA ASN A 123 -5.49 18.77 0.01
C ASN A 123 -6.28 19.65 0.97
N PRO A 124 -7.08 20.62 0.50
CA PRO A 124 -7.83 21.54 1.36
C PRO A 124 -8.78 20.84 2.35
N ASN A 125 -9.23 19.63 2.02
CA ASN A 125 -10.12 18.86 2.88
C ASN A 125 -9.40 18.18 4.07
N LEU A 126 -8.08 18.08 4.04
CA LEU A 126 -7.28 17.52 5.12
C LEU A 126 -6.70 18.62 6.00
N ASN A 127 -7.55 19.43 6.59
CA ASN A 127 -7.23 20.52 7.49
C ASN A 127 -7.46 20.13 8.98
N PHE A 128 -7.11 21.02 9.91
CA PHE A 128 -7.30 20.76 11.34
C PHE A 128 -8.79 20.69 11.76
N ASP A 129 -9.69 21.40 11.07
CA ASP A 129 -11.12 21.41 11.41
C ASP A 129 -11.80 20.08 11.07
N ASN A 130 -11.29 19.40 10.05
CA ASN A 130 -11.77 18.09 9.63
C ASN A 130 -11.07 16.94 10.36
N PHE A 131 -10.07 17.23 11.20
CA PHE A 131 -9.40 16.22 12.00
C PHE A 131 -10.14 15.97 13.31
N VAL A 132 -10.69 14.78 13.48
CA VAL A 132 -11.44 14.41 14.67
C VAL A 132 -10.47 13.97 15.77
N SER A 133 -10.52 14.64 16.94
CA SER A 133 -9.66 14.33 18.07
C SER A 133 -10.31 13.34 19.06
N GLY A 134 -9.46 12.54 19.67
CA GLY A 134 -9.78 11.61 20.76
C GLY A 134 -8.52 11.25 21.54
N SER A 135 -8.65 10.42 22.57
CA SER A 135 -7.56 10.04 23.49
C SER A 135 -6.31 9.51 22.76
N SER A 136 -6.50 8.78 21.66
CA SER A 136 -5.41 8.13 20.90
C SER A 136 -4.61 9.07 19.98
N ASN A 137 -5.07 10.28 19.71
CA ASN A 137 -4.44 11.21 18.76
C ASN A 137 -4.34 12.67 19.25
N GLU A 138 -4.80 12.95 20.46
CA GLU A 138 -4.83 14.31 21.04
C GLU A 138 -3.44 14.93 21.15
N ILE A 139 -2.45 14.15 21.60
CA ILE A 139 -1.07 14.61 21.74
C ILE A 139 -0.49 14.98 20.37
N ALA A 140 -0.74 14.15 19.35
CA ALA A 140 -0.26 14.41 18.01
C ALA A 140 -0.92 15.66 17.40
N LEU A 141 -2.23 15.85 17.61
CA LEU A 141 -2.95 17.05 17.19
C LEU A 141 -2.43 18.32 17.88
N SER A 142 -2.29 18.27 19.21
CA SER A 142 -1.83 19.41 20.01
C SER A 142 -0.40 19.79 19.66
N SER A 143 0.48 18.80 19.46
CA SER A 143 1.86 19.01 19.01
C SER A 143 1.92 19.63 17.62
N SER A 144 1.06 19.18 16.71
CA SER A 144 0.95 19.72 15.35
C SER A 144 0.55 21.19 15.35
N LYS A 145 -0.44 21.56 16.17
CA LYS A 145 -0.86 22.97 16.32
C LYS A 145 0.24 23.85 16.94
N LYS A 146 0.93 23.35 17.97
CA LYS A 146 2.07 24.06 18.58
C LYS A 146 3.23 24.32 17.61
N VAL A 147 3.52 23.41 16.72
CA VAL A 147 4.54 23.61 15.67
C VAL A 147 4.11 24.69 14.69
N CYS A 148 2.82 24.83 14.39
CA CYS A 148 2.31 25.92 13.55
C CYS A 148 2.41 27.29 14.23
N GLU A 149 2.25 27.35 15.56
CA GLU A 149 2.38 28.58 16.36
C GLU A 149 3.82 29.00 16.58
N GLN A 150 4.72 28.04 16.82
CA GLN A 150 6.12 28.24 17.17
C GLN A 150 7.02 27.37 16.27
N THR A 151 7.16 27.78 15.02
CA THR A 151 8.05 27.13 14.06
C THR A 151 9.50 27.09 14.60
N SER A 152 10.21 26.03 14.27
CA SER A 152 11.60 25.74 14.64
C SER A 152 11.86 25.38 16.12
N ARG A 153 10.89 25.52 17.02
CA ARG A 153 11.09 25.16 18.44
C ARG A 153 11.12 23.65 18.66
N TYR A 154 10.28 22.91 17.93
CA TYR A 154 10.18 21.45 17.98
C TYR A 154 10.60 20.88 16.63
N ASN A 155 11.89 20.70 16.41
CA ASN A 155 12.43 20.40 15.11
C ASN A 155 13.45 19.22 15.18
N PRO A 156 13.19 18.10 14.50
CA PRO A 156 11.99 17.82 13.70
C PRO A 156 10.75 17.50 14.56
N LEU A 157 9.55 17.67 14.00
CA LEU A 157 8.35 17.00 14.48
C LEU A 157 8.24 15.65 13.77
N TYR A 158 8.25 14.57 14.55
CA TYR A 158 8.14 13.21 14.01
C TYR A 158 6.87 12.54 14.51
N ILE A 159 5.92 12.28 13.59
CA ILE A 159 4.62 11.67 13.88
C ILE A 159 4.65 10.22 13.40
N TYR A 160 4.43 9.26 14.30
CA TYR A 160 4.41 7.86 13.90
C TYR A 160 3.14 7.14 14.37
N GLY A 161 2.86 5.99 13.76
CA GLY A 161 1.70 5.16 14.11
C GLY A 161 1.35 4.21 12.98
N GLY A 162 0.41 3.32 13.20
CA GLY A 162 -0.05 2.34 12.24
C GLY A 162 -0.54 2.95 10.92
N VAL A 163 -0.75 2.10 9.91
CA VAL A 163 -1.27 2.53 8.61
C VAL A 163 -2.72 3.01 8.77
N GLY A 164 -3.07 4.14 8.12
CA GLY A 164 -4.46 4.63 8.09
C GLY A 164 -4.96 5.29 9.37
N LEU A 165 -4.07 5.74 10.28
CA LEU A 165 -4.44 6.41 11.54
C LEU A 165 -4.52 7.94 11.45
N GLY A 166 -4.30 8.54 10.26
CA GLY A 166 -4.44 9.99 10.07
C GLY A 166 -3.13 10.78 10.04
N LYS A 167 -1.94 10.14 10.02
CA LYS A 167 -0.64 10.81 9.93
C LYS A 167 -0.58 11.81 8.76
N THR A 168 -0.85 11.34 7.55
CA THR A 168 -0.89 12.18 6.34
C THR A 168 -1.87 13.34 6.47
N HIS A 169 -3.01 13.15 7.17
CA HIS A 169 -3.97 14.21 7.44
C HIS A 169 -3.34 15.32 8.30
N LEU A 170 -2.69 14.97 9.40
CA LEU A 170 -2.01 15.96 10.26
C LEU A 170 -0.88 16.66 9.52
N LEU A 171 -0.05 15.94 8.76
CA LEU A 171 1.01 16.55 7.95
C LEU A 171 0.44 17.54 6.95
N ASN A 172 -0.65 17.20 6.30
CA ASN A 172 -1.33 18.05 5.35
C ASN A 172 -1.95 19.30 6.04
N ALA A 173 -2.59 19.11 7.19
CA ALA A 173 -3.16 20.19 7.98
C ALA A 173 -2.10 21.20 8.43
N ILE A 174 -0.93 20.73 8.89
CA ILE A 174 0.23 21.56 9.21
C ILE A 174 0.68 22.32 7.95
N GLY A 175 0.78 21.64 6.82
CA GLY A 175 1.18 22.23 5.55
C GLY A 175 0.26 23.37 5.14
N LEU A 176 -1.06 23.17 5.18
CA LEU A 176 -2.07 24.20 4.86
C LEU A 176 -2.00 25.41 5.80
N GLU A 177 -1.74 25.19 7.08
CA GLU A 177 -1.64 26.31 8.03
C GLU A 177 -0.37 27.12 7.82
N LEU A 178 0.76 26.45 7.59
CA LEU A 178 2.06 27.10 7.41
C LEU A 178 2.24 27.71 6.01
N GLU A 179 1.60 27.18 4.97
CA GLU A 179 1.69 27.71 3.60
C GLU A 179 1.23 29.16 3.49
N LYS A 180 0.37 29.62 4.42
CA LYS A 180 -0.10 31.03 4.47
C LYS A 180 1.03 32.02 4.67
N LYS A 181 2.15 31.62 5.30
CA LYS A 181 3.27 32.51 5.69
C LYS A 181 4.64 32.00 5.28
N ASN A 182 4.75 30.77 4.82
CA ASN A 182 6.02 30.09 4.61
C ASN A 182 6.07 29.39 3.25
N ASN A 183 7.28 29.18 2.72
CA ASN A 183 7.48 28.30 1.58
C ASN A 183 7.46 26.84 2.04
N VAL A 184 6.33 26.15 1.88
CA VAL A 184 6.09 24.78 2.32
C VAL A 184 6.38 23.80 1.19
N MET A 185 7.28 22.85 1.43
CA MET A 185 7.53 21.70 0.58
C MET A 185 6.88 20.45 1.22
N PHE A 186 5.81 19.93 0.61
CA PHE A 186 5.18 18.69 1.03
C PHE A 186 5.46 17.58 0.01
N ILE A 187 6.08 16.47 0.45
CA ILE A 187 6.46 15.37 -0.43
C ILE A 187 6.39 14.02 0.29
N SER A 188 6.10 12.92 -0.42
CA SER A 188 6.30 11.58 0.11
C SER A 188 7.75 11.12 -0.08
N ALA A 189 8.25 10.24 0.80
CA ALA A 189 9.59 9.67 0.66
C ALA A 189 9.77 8.90 -0.66
N GLU A 190 8.69 8.31 -1.21
CA GLU A 190 8.73 7.68 -2.54
C GLU A 190 8.99 8.71 -3.65
N ARG A 191 8.35 9.87 -3.60
CA ARG A 191 8.58 10.95 -4.58
C ARG A 191 9.94 11.59 -4.42
N PHE A 192 10.40 11.78 -3.18
CA PHE A 192 11.78 12.22 -2.91
C PHE A 192 12.79 11.28 -3.57
N MET A 193 12.60 9.97 -3.41
CA MET A 193 13.42 8.96 -4.09
C MET A 193 13.33 9.06 -5.61
N TYR A 194 12.13 9.27 -6.16
CA TYR A 194 11.97 9.42 -7.62
C TYR A 194 12.76 10.62 -8.16
N HIS A 195 12.69 11.78 -7.48
CA HIS A 195 13.45 12.96 -7.85
C HIS A 195 14.96 12.73 -7.74
N PHE A 196 15.41 12.06 -6.69
CA PHE A 196 16.81 11.68 -6.49
C PHE A 196 17.33 10.82 -7.65
N ILE A 197 16.61 9.75 -8.01
CA ILE A 197 16.99 8.87 -9.12
C ILE A 197 16.98 9.63 -10.47
N LYS A 198 15.96 10.48 -10.69
CA LYS A 198 15.86 11.31 -11.90
C LYS A 198 17.06 12.26 -12.03
N SER A 199 17.47 12.88 -10.93
CA SER A 199 18.61 13.81 -10.89
C SER A 199 19.95 13.12 -11.13
N ILE A 200 20.15 11.93 -10.58
CA ILE A 200 21.35 11.11 -10.90
C ILE A 200 21.41 10.79 -12.39
N LYS A 201 20.30 10.33 -12.98
CA LYS A 201 20.25 9.97 -14.40
C LYS A 201 20.47 11.17 -15.33
N LYS A 202 20.09 12.37 -14.90
CA LYS A 202 20.27 13.60 -15.66
C LYS A 202 21.59 14.33 -15.34
N ASN A 203 22.43 13.82 -14.44
CA ASN A 203 23.62 14.50 -13.89
C ASN A 203 23.29 15.89 -13.29
N ASP A 204 22.11 16.03 -12.69
CA ASP A 204 21.54 17.30 -12.23
C ASP A 204 21.30 17.31 -10.72
N MET A 205 22.30 16.86 -9.97
CA MET A 205 22.23 16.81 -8.50
C MET A 205 22.26 18.20 -7.83
N VAL A 206 22.79 19.21 -8.52
CA VAL A 206 22.86 20.58 -7.98
C VAL A 206 21.43 21.15 -7.88
N ASN A 207 20.65 21.08 -8.96
CA ASN A 207 19.27 21.56 -8.97
C ASN A 207 18.39 20.76 -8.00
N PHE A 208 18.62 19.45 -7.85
CA PHE A 208 17.93 18.64 -6.84
C PHE A 208 18.19 19.17 -5.43
N LYS A 209 19.45 19.40 -5.07
CA LYS A 209 19.82 19.91 -3.75
C LYS A 209 19.22 21.30 -3.51
N ASP A 210 19.36 22.19 -4.47
CA ASP A 210 18.79 23.53 -4.37
C ASP A 210 17.28 23.56 -4.22
N PHE A 211 16.59 22.68 -4.93
CA PHE A 211 15.14 22.56 -4.88
C PHE A 211 14.63 22.19 -3.48
N PHE A 212 15.18 21.14 -2.87
CA PHE A 212 14.74 20.69 -1.55
C PHE A 212 15.25 21.56 -0.40
N ARG A 213 16.41 22.19 -0.54
CA ARG A 213 17.04 23.00 0.52
C ARG A 213 16.57 24.45 0.57
N LYS A 214 15.68 24.89 -0.33
CA LYS A 214 15.10 26.25 -0.34
C LYS A 214 13.84 26.41 0.51
N SER A 215 13.22 25.34 0.96
CA SER A 215 11.99 25.39 1.72
C SER A 215 12.19 25.90 3.14
N SER A 216 11.28 26.75 3.62
CA SER A 216 11.24 27.16 5.04
C SER A 216 10.60 26.08 5.91
N VAL A 217 9.70 25.28 5.31
CA VAL A 217 9.04 24.14 5.94
C VAL A 217 9.16 22.95 5.02
N PHE A 218 9.73 21.86 5.52
CA PHE A 218 9.90 20.61 4.79
C PHE A 218 9.10 19.50 5.43
N ILE A 219 8.10 19.01 4.73
CA ILE A 219 7.20 17.94 5.19
C ILE A 219 7.46 16.70 4.34
N ILE A 220 7.84 15.61 4.98
CA ILE A 220 8.05 14.34 4.30
C ILE A 220 7.16 13.25 4.90
N ASP A 221 6.33 12.66 4.06
CA ASP A 221 5.40 11.60 4.44
C ASP A 221 6.02 10.22 4.18
N ASP A 222 5.76 9.28 5.10
CA ASP A 222 6.14 7.87 5.00
C ASP A 222 7.65 7.64 4.85
N ILE A 223 8.46 8.19 5.76
CA ILE A 223 9.93 8.10 5.72
C ILE A 223 10.48 6.67 5.68
N GLN A 224 9.73 5.66 6.11
CA GLN A 224 10.12 4.25 6.04
C GLN A 224 10.47 3.78 4.62
N PHE A 225 10.05 4.46 3.57
CA PHE A 225 10.41 4.12 2.19
C PHE A 225 11.88 4.35 1.81
N ILE A 226 12.68 5.04 2.65
CA ILE A 226 14.14 5.14 2.45
C ILE A 226 14.91 3.89 2.92
N ARG A 227 14.26 2.93 3.57
CA ARG A 227 14.89 1.70 4.12
C ARG A 227 15.69 0.94 3.08
N GLY A 228 16.93 0.54 3.46
CA GLY A 228 17.81 -0.26 2.63
C GLY A 228 18.32 0.43 1.35
N LYS A 229 18.18 1.76 1.23
CA LYS A 229 18.62 2.56 0.06
C LYS A 229 19.72 3.53 0.50
N GLU A 230 20.95 3.05 0.65
CA GLU A 230 22.06 3.79 1.26
C GLU A 230 22.32 5.15 0.62
N GLY A 231 22.43 5.25 -0.70
CA GLY A 231 22.66 6.52 -1.38
C GLY A 231 21.51 7.53 -1.19
N LEU A 232 20.26 7.05 -1.11
CA LEU A 232 19.11 7.91 -0.80
C LEU A 232 19.15 8.39 0.66
N GLN A 233 19.52 7.51 1.58
CA GLN A 233 19.67 7.84 3.01
C GLN A 233 20.76 8.89 3.22
N GLU A 234 21.85 8.79 2.48
CA GLU A 234 22.94 9.77 2.54
C GLU A 234 22.51 11.15 2.05
N GLU A 235 21.84 11.23 0.90
CA GLU A 235 21.33 12.51 0.38
C GLU A 235 20.22 13.08 1.26
N PHE A 236 19.35 12.23 1.81
CA PHE A 236 18.36 12.66 2.80
C PHE A 236 19.04 13.27 4.05
N PHE A 237 20.08 12.63 4.57
CA PHE A 237 20.83 13.13 5.71
C PHE A 237 21.47 14.50 5.45
N HIS A 238 22.06 14.69 4.28
CA HIS A 238 22.62 15.99 3.89
C HIS A 238 21.55 17.06 3.71
N THR A 239 20.40 16.70 3.11
CA THR A 239 19.26 17.60 2.96
C THR A 239 18.70 17.99 4.32
N PHE A 240 18.52 17.04 5.23
CA PHE A 240 18.06 17.25 6.60
C PHE A 240 18.96 18.22 7.35
N ASN A 241 20.28 18.00 7.37
CA ASN A 241 21.22 18.88 8.05
C ASN A 241 21.19 20.30 7.46
N SER A 242 21.20 20.44 6.15
CA SER A 242 21.13 21.75 5.50
C SER A 242 19.84 22.53 5.84
N LEU A 243 18.71 21.83 6.05
CA LEU A 243 17.45 22.44 6.49
C LEU A 243 17.50 22.86 7.95
N ILE A 244 18.10 22.04 8.83
CA ILE A 244 18.32 22.40 10.24
C ILE A 244 19.23 23.62 10.36
N ASP A 245 20.34 23.66 9.62
CA ASP A 245 21.29 24.79 9.62
C ASP A 245 20.63 26.11 9.19
N LYS A 246 19.60 26.04 8.33
CA LYS A 246 18.78 27.17 7.90
C LYS A 246 17.60 27.48 8.82
N SER A 247 17.47 26.77 9.95
CA SER A 247 16.34 26.88 10.86
C SER A 247 14.98 26.57 10.18
N SER A 248 14.98 25.79 9.11
CA SER A 248 13.75 25.32 8.45
C SER A 248 13.04 24.30 9.33
N GLN A 249 11.72 24.39 9.44
CA GLN A 249 10.93 23.40 10.17
C GLN A 249 10.82 22.10 9.38
N ILE A 250 11.14 20.99 10.01
CA ILE A 250 11.03 19.65 9.41
C ILE A 250 9.90 18.89 10.11
N ILE A 251 8.99 18.31 9.30
CA ILE A 251 7.88 17.47 9.79
C ILE A 251 7.93 16.14 9.05
N ILE A 252 7.84 15.04 9.78
CA ILE A 252 8.08 13.70 9.25
C ILE A 252 6.98 12.76 9.74
N SER A 253 6.44 11.91 8.85
CA SER A 253 5.63 10.78 9.26
C SER A 253 6.35 9.45 9.06
N ALA A 254 5.96 8.46 9.87
CA ALA A 254 6.44 7.09 9.77
C ALA A 254 5.41 6.06 10.23
N ASP A 255 5.68 4.79 9.91
CA ASP A 255 4.89 3.66 10.41
C ASP A 255 5.29 3.24 11.84
N ARG A 256 6.45 3.70 12.35
CA ARG A 256 7.02 3.33 13.66
C ARG A 256 7.97 4.38 14.21
N ALA A 257 8.30 4.25 15.51
CA ALA A 257 9.27 5.13 16.19
C ALA A 257 10.65 5.14 15.49
N PRO A 258 11.43 6.26 15.58
CA PRO A 258 12.70 6.40 14.86
C PRO A 258 13.67 5.25 15.10
N MET A 259 13.84 4.83 16.36
CA MET A 259 14.78 3.76 16.72
C MET A 259 14.35 2.37 16.23
N LYS A 260 13.06 2.19 15.87
CA LYS A 260 12.51 0.94 15.32
C LYS A 260 12.53 0.89 13.79
N LEU A 261 13.10 1.89 13.11
CA LEU A 261 13.27 1.87 11.66
C LEU A 261 14.37 0.89 11.26
N ASP A 262 13.98 -0.24 10.66
CA ASP A 262 14.93 -1.25 10.18
C ASP A 262 15.70 -0.75 8.97
N ARG A 263 16.98 -1.14 8.80
CA ARG A 263 17.83 -0.82 7.64
C ARG A 263 17.90 0.68 7.34
N VAL A 264 17.82 1.52 8.36
CA VAL A 264 18.09 2.96 8.33
C VAL A 264 19.32 3.22 9.19
N GLN A 265 20.22 4.06 8.69
CA GLN A 265 21.49 4.39 9.37
C GLN A 265 21.25 5.04 10.72
N GLU A 266 22.05 4.68 11.74
CA GLU A 266 21.87 5.16 13.11
C GLU A 266 21.97 6.69 13.23
N ARG A 267 22.81 7.33 12.42
CA ARG A 267 22.93 8.81 12.37
C ARG A 267 21.63 9.50 11.97
N ILE A 268 20.82 8.86 11.07
CA ILE A 268 19.51 9.38 10.68
C ILE A 268 18.52 9.16 11.82
N LYS A 269 18.46 7.95 12.39
CA LYS A 269 17.57 7.65 13.52
C LYS A 269 17.79 8.61 14.68
N SER A 270 19.04 8.89 15.02
CA SER A 270 19.40 9.84 16.07
C SER A 270 18.89 11.25 15.77
N ARG A 271 19.03 11.73 14.52
CA ARG A 271 18.49 13.03 14.09
C ARG A 271 16.97 13.09 14.15
N LEU A 272 16.28 12.01 13.71
CA LEU A 272 14.84 11.91 13.78
C LEU A 272 14.31 11.89 15.22
N ALA A 273 15.06 11.27 16.13
CA ALA A 273 14.71 11.21 17.55
C ALA A 273 15.09 12.48 18.35
N GLY A 274 15.93 13.36 17.79
CA GLY A 274 16.40 14.57 18.44
C GLY A 274 15.37 15.69 18.59
N GLY A 275 14.22 15.57 17.94
CA GLY A 275 13.12 16.52 18.01
C GLY A 275 11.94 16.04 18.85
N LEU A 276 10.75 16.51 18.52
CA LEU A 276 9.51 16.08 19.17
C LEU A 276 8.97 14.83 18.46
N VAL A 277 8.97 13.70 19.15
CA VAL A 277 8.46 12.42 18.65
C VAL A 277 7.10 12.14 19.30
N VAL A 278 6.05 11.99 18.48
CA VAL A 278 4.68 11.73 18.94
C VAL A 278 4.07 10.57 18.18
N ASP A 279 3.26 9.79 18.87
CA ASP A 279 2.55 8.65 18.30
C ASP A 279 1.07 8.94 18.05
N ILE A 280 0.49 8.12 17.21
CA ILE A 280 -0.94 8.00 17.00
C ILE A 280 -1.30 6.54 17.22
N ASP A 281 -2.06 6.29 18.28
CA ASP A 281 -2.54 4.96 18.63
C ASP A 281 -3.82 4.57 17.88
N MET A 282 -4.22 3.32 18.06
CA MET A 282 -5.48 2.82 17.51
C MET A 282 -6.67 3.57 18.11
N PRO A 283 -7.65 3.98 17.28
CA PRO A 283 -8.81 4.71 17.75
C PRO A 283 -9.68 3.83 18.66
N ASP A 284 -10.11 4.38 19.79
CA ASP A 284 -11.14 3.80 20.64
C ASP A 284 -12.52 3.86 19.96
N LEU A 285 -13.53 3.24 20.59
CA LEU A 285 -14.88 3.17 20.03
C LEU A 285 -15.50 4.57 19.88
N ASP A 286 -15.29 5.43 20.88
CA ASP A 286 -15.83 6.79 20.88
C ASP A 286 -15.27 7.63 19.75
N LEU A 287 -13.98 7.56 19.52
CA LEU A 287 -13.33 8.25 18.40
C LEU A 287 -13.82 7.72 17.05
N LYS A 288 -14.00 6.40 16.90
CA LYS A 288 -14.55 5.81 15.67
C LYS A 288 -15.97 6.33 15.40
N VAL A 289 -16.83 6.38 16.40
CA VAL A 289 -18.18 6.92 16.27
C VAL A 289 -18.16 8.39 15.88
N LYS A 290 -17.32 9.21 16.52
CA LYS A 290 -17.15 10.63 16.17
C LYS A 290 -16.68 10.81 14.71
N ILE A 291 -15.73 10.00 14.26
CA ILE A 291 -15.23 10.03 12.87
C ILE A 291 -16.34 9.67 11.89
N ILE A 292 -17.14 8.63 12.19
CA ILE A 292 -18.28 8.23 11.35
C ILE A 292 -19.28 9.38 11.24
N LYS A 293 -19.68 9.97 12.37
CA LYS A 293 -20.65 11.08 12.41
C LYS A 293 -20.15 12.28 11.62
N LYS A 294 -18.93 12.70 11.86
CA LYS A 294 -18.30 13.81 11.09
C LYS A 294 -18.28 13.53 9.59
N ARG A 295 -17.93 12.30 9.20
CA ARG A 295 -17.91 11.92 7.80
C ARG A 295 -19.29 11.91 7.15
N LEU A 296 -20.34 11.51 7.91
CA LEU A 296 -21.73 11.57 7.45
C LEU A 296 -22.19 13.01 7.25
N GLU A 297 -21.85 13.93 8.17
CA GLU A 297 -22.12 15.36 8.03
C GLU A 297 -21.45 15.93 6.76
N ASP A 298 -20.18 15.59 6.51
CA ASP A 298 -19.46 16.03 5.31
C ASP A 298 -20.14 15.54 4.03
N ILE A 299 -20.60 14.26 4.01
CA ILE A 299 -21.32 13.67 2.89
C ILE A 299 -22.67 14.36 2.69
N GLN A 300 -23.43 14.64 3.76
CA GLN A 300 -24.70 15.34 3.69
C GLN A 300 -24.55 16.76 3.13
N ASN A 301 -23.53 17.50 3.60
CA ASN A 301 -23.23 18.84 3.12
C ASN A 301 -22.83 18.87 1.64
N GLN A 302 -22.07 17.86 1.19
CA GLN A 302 -21.59 17.76 -0.18
C GLN A 302 -22.71 17.41 -1.17
N PHE A 303 -23.62 16.51 -0.80
CA PHE A 303 -24.64 15.99 -1.71
C PHE A 303 -26.04 16.54 -1.46
N LYS A 304 -26.24 17.36 -0.41
CA LYS A 304 -27.55 17.91 0.02
C LYS A 304 -28.63 16.85 0.21
N GLU A 305 -28.24 15.61 0.49
CA GLU A 305 -29.11 14.48 0.73
C GLU A 305 -28.92 13.95 2.15
N ASN A 306 -30.02 13.71 2.86
CA ASN A 306 -29.96 13.06 4.17
C ASN A 306 -29.53 11.59 3.99
N SER A 307 -28.36 11.24 4.52
CA SER A 307 -27.98 9.84 4.68
C SER A 307 -28.75 9.28 5.88
N ASN A 308 -29.83 8.54 5.62
CA ASN A 308 -30.63 7.89 6.67
C ASN A 308 -29.92 6.65 7.24
N ILE A 309 -28.82 6.86 7.97
CA ILE A 309 -28.10 5.81 8.68
C ILE A 309 -28.43 5.91 10.17
N SER A 310 -28.99 4.85 10.74
CA SER A 310 -29.36 4.82 12.15
C SER A 310 -28.16 4.78 13.09
N GLU A 311 -28.30 5.27 14.31
CA GLU A 311 -27.26 5.19 15.36
C GLU A 311 -26.84 3.73 15.65
N GLU A 312 -27.75 2.76 15.51
CA GLU A 312 -27.47 1.34 15.65
C GLU A 312 -26.47 0.84 14.59
N VAL A 313 -26.65 1.28 13.34
CA VAL A 313 -25.73 0.96 12.22
C VAL A 313 -24.38 1.64 12.42
N ILE A 314 -24.36 2.89 12.91
CA ILE A 314 -23.10 3.60 13.23
C ILE A 314 -22.32 2.83 14.30
N SER A 315 -22.98 2.45 15.40
CA SER A 315 -22.37 1.68 16.48
C SER A 315 -21.90 0.31 16.01
N PHE A 316 -22.67 -0.36 15.16
CA PHE A 316 -22.29 -1.63 14.55
C PHE A 316 -21.02 -1.50 13.70
N ILE A 317 -20.95 -0.49 12.80
CA ILE A 317 -19.77 -0.25 11.96
C ILE A 317 -18.54 0.05 12.84
N ALA A 318 -18.68 0.89 13.85
CA ALA A 318 -17.59 1.25 14.76
C ALA A 318 -17.04 0.04 15.54
N THR A 319 -17.92 -0.87 15.97
CA THR A 319 -17.55 -2.06 16.74
C THR A 319 -16.89 -3.14 15.86
N GLU A 320 -17.48 -3.41 14.70
CA GLU A 320 -16.99 -4.45 13.80
C GLU A 320 -15.70 -4.06 13.07
N SER A 321 -15.46 -2.77 12.84
CA SER A 321 -14.23 -2.28 12.23
C SER A 321 -13.06 -2.36 13.23
N LYS A 322 -12.39 -3.51 13.28
CA LYS A 322 -11.26 -3.77 14.19
C LYS A 322 -9.94 -3.15 13.74
N THR A 323 -9.89 -2.61 12.54
CA THR A 323 -8.69 -2.15 11.86
C THR A 323 -8.49 -0.63 12.00
N ASN A 324 -8.04 0.04 10.98
CA ASN A 324 -7.66 1.45 10.96
C ASN A 324 -8.78 2.38 10.46
N ILE A 325 -8.59 3.69 10.61
CA ILE A 325 -9.56 4.72 10.21
C ILE A 325 -9.81 4.70 8.68
N ARG A 326 -8.81 4.36 7.87
CA ARG A 326 -8.98 4.27 6.40
C ARG A 326 -9.98 3.18 6.01
N GLU A 327 -9.90 2.03 6.65
CA GLU A 327 -10.84 0.94 6.44
C GLU A 327 -12.23 1.24 7.02
N LEU A 328 -12.29 1.88 8.20
CA LEU A 328 -13.53 2.36 8.79
C LEU A 328 -14.30 3.28 7.82
N ILE A 329 -13.60 4.26 7.22
CA ILE A 329 -14.19 5.16 6.22
C ILE A 329 -14.58 4.39 4.95
N GLY A 330 -13.79 3.42 4.53
CA GLY A 330 -14.11 2.54 3.39
C GLY A 330 -15.40 1.75 3.60
N VAL A 331 -15.57 1.16 4.77
CA VAL A 331 -16.79 0.46 5.19
C VAL A 331 -17.98 1.41 5.20
N LEU A 332 -17.84 2.58 5.82
CA LEU A 332 -18.89 3.60 5.86
C LEU A 332 -19.32 4.04 4.46
N ASN A 333 -18.36 4.38 3.59
CA ASN A 333 -18.66 4.81 2.22
C ASN A 333 -19.43 3.73 1.45
N ARG A 334 -19.11 2.44 1.65
CA ARG A 334 -19.82 1.31 1.02
C ARG A 334 -21.27 1.24 1.49
N VAL A 335 -21.52 1.37 2.80
CA VAL A 335 -22.86 1.37 3.40
C VAL A 335 -23.68 2.56 2.92
N VAL A 336 -23.10 3.77 2.95
CA VAL A 336 -23.78 5.01 2.47
C VAL A 336 -24.13 4.89 0.99
N THR A 337 -23.21 4.44 0.17
CA THR A 337 -23.45 4.27 -1.28
C THR A 337 -24.58 3.29 -1.55
N PHE A 338 -24.62 2.16 -0.82
CA PHE A 338 -25.68 1.18 -0.96
C PHE A 338 -27.03 1.74 -0.53
N SER A 339 -27.12 2.43 0.61
CA SER A 339 -28.33 3.11 1.10
C SER A 339 -28.87 4.09 0.07
N ARG A 340 -27.99 4.88 -0.58
CA ARG A 340 -28.37 5.87 -1.59
C ARG A 340 -28.88 5.24 -2.88
N ILE A 341 -28.19 4.21 -3.40
CA ILE A 341 -28.59 3.51 -4.62
C ILE A 341 -29.98 2.88 -4.46
N HIS A 342 -30.21 2.24 -3.31
CA HIS A 342 -31.47 1.52 -3.06
C HIS A 342 -32.54 2.39 -2.38
N LYS A 343 -32.24 3.65 -2.04
CA LYS A 343 -33.13 4.58 -1.31
C LYS A 343 -33.78 3.94 -0.08
N LYS A 344 -33.02 3.11 0.63
CA LYS A 344 -33.50 2.30 1.77
C LYS A 344 -32.74 2.67 3.05
N ILE A 345 -33.46 2.74 4.16
CA ILE A 345 -32.87 2.76 5.50
C ILE A 345 -32.30 1.36 5.76
N LEU A 346 -30.99 1.26 5.99
CA LEU A 346 -30.33 -0.01 6.18
C LEU A 346 -30.46 -0.50 7.62
N THR A 347 -30.76 -1.79 7.76
CA THR A 347 -30.71 -2.51 9.03
C THR A 347 -29.32 -3.10 9.28
N ILE A 348 -29.02 -3.52 10.52
CA ILE A 348 -27.78 -4.24 10.85
C ILE A 348 -27.63 -5.51 9.99
N GLY A 349 -28.75 -6.21 9.70
CA GLY A 349 -28.75 -7.39 8.84
C GLY A 349 -28.32 -7.08 7.40
N ASP A 350 -28.83 -5.97 6.82
CA ASP A 350 -28.40 -5.50 5.51
C ASP A 350 -26.89 -5.18 5.51
N CYS A 351 -26.41 -4.48 6.55
CA CYS A 351 -24.99 -4.12 6.69
C CYS A 351 -24.08 -5.36 6.78
N LYS A 352 -24.49 -6.39 7.54
CA LYS A 352 -23.73 -7.67 7.61
C LYS A 352 -23.60 -8.31 6.22
N ASN A 353 -24.65 -8.30 5.42
CA ASN A 353 -24.63 -8.85 4.08
C ASN A 353 -23.72 -8.03 3.13
N ILE A 354 -23.83 -6.70 3.17
CA ILE A 354 -23.04 -5.77 2.34
C ILE A 354 -21.54 -5.88 2.66
N LEU A 355 -21.21 -6.10 3.94
CA LEU A 355 -19.85 -6.07 4.46
C LEU A 355 -19.24 -7.47 4.68
N LYS A 356 -19.96 -8.53 4.33
CA LYS A 356 -19.52 -9.92 4.52
C LYS A 356 -18.13 -10.18 3.98
N ASP A 357 -17.81 -9.66 2.79
CA ASP A 357 -16.50 -9.86 2.17
C ASP A 357 -15.38 -9.08 2.88
N VAL A 358 -15.70 -7.91 3.44
CA VAL A 358 -14.74 -7.06 4.15
C VAL A 358 -14.42 -7.66 5.53
N PHE A 359 -15.43 -8.07 6.27
CA PHE A 359 -15.25 -8.64 7.60
C PHE A 359 -14.68 -10.06 7.57
N ASN A 360 -14.98 -10.84 6.54
CA ASN A 360 -14.36 -12.16 6.36
C ASN A 360 -12.88 -12.08 5.92
N GLN A 361 -12.41 -10.99 5.28
CA GLN A 361 -10.99 -10.77 4.99
C GLN A 361 -10.15 -10.49 6.25
N ALA A 362 -10.75 -10.00 7.33
CA ALA A 362 -10.06 -9.74 8.59
C ALA A 362 -9.58 -11.02 9.31
N LYS A 363 -10.00 -12.20 8.85
CA LYS A 363 -9.60 -13.50 9.42
C LYS A 363 -8.68 -14.28 8.49
N ILE A 364 -7.65 -13.63 7.93
CA ILE A 364 -6.58 -14.38 7.24
C ILE A 364 -5.80 -15.16 8.29
N ILE A 365 -6.15 -16.43 8.41
CA ILE A 365 -5.42 -17.37 9.26
C ILE A 365 -4.04 -17.59 8.66
N THR A 366 -3.00 -17.15 9.38
CA THR A 366 -1.61 -17.33 8.98
C THR A 366 -1.04 -18.66 9.53
N VAL A 367 0.00 -19.19 8.86
CA VAL A 367 0.68 -20.39 9.36
C VAL A 367 1.26 -20.15 10.76
N ASP A 368 1.77 -18.95 11.02
CA ASP A 368 2.34 -18.56 12.32
C ASP A 368 1.26 -18.54 13.41
N LYS A 369 0.05 -18.04 13.10
CA LYS A 369 -1.09 -18.07 14.03
C LYS A 369 -1.47 -19.52 14.36
N ILE A 370 -1.56 -20.38 13.34
CA ILE A 370 -1.85 -21.82 13.54
C ILE A 370 -0.80 -22.48 14.45
N GLN A 371 0.48 -22.20 14.21
CA GLN A 371 1.56 -22.75 15.03
C GLN A 371 1.44 -22.32 16.49
N ASN A 372 1.19 -21.04 16.75
CA ASN A 372 1.01 -20.52 18.11
C ASN A 372 -0.23 -21.11 18.79
N THR A 373 -1.38 -21.15 18.12
CA THR A 373 -2.62 -21.69 18.69
C THR A 373 -2.48 -23.17 19.02
N VAL A 374 -1.89 -23.98 18.13
CA VAL A 374 -1.65 -25.40 18.38
C VAL A 374 -0.61 -25.62 19.48
N SER A 375 0.45 -24.81 19.52
CA SER A 375 1.47 -24.82 20.57
C SER A 375 0.86 -24.57 21.95
N ASN A 376 0.01 -23.55 22.07
CA ASN A 376 -0.69 -23.18 23.30
C ASN A 376 -1.70 -24.26 23.71
N TYR A 377 -2.49 -24.79 22.77
CA TYR A 377 -3.50 -25.82 23.04
C TYR A 377 -2.90 -27.10 23.63
N TYR A 378 -1.76 -27.55 23.12
CA TYR A 378 -1.05 -28.73 23.63
C TYR A 378 -0.04 -28.40 24.73
N ASN A 379 0.06 -27.15 25.17
CA ASN A 379 1.00 -26.65 26.18
C ASN A 379 2.47 -27.04 25.87
N ILE A 380 2.89 -26.82 24.63
CA ILE A 380 4.22 -27.12 24.13
C ILE A 380 4.90 -25.81 23.69
N ALA A 381 6.18 -25.63 24.03
CA ALA A 381 6.91 -24.48 23.52
C ALA A 381 6.99 -24.50 21.97
N LEU A 382 6.70 -23.36 21.33
CA LEU A 382 6.73 -23.26 19.86
C LEU A 382 8.06 -23.74 19.26
N ALA A 383 9.18 -23.39 19.90
CA ALA A 383 10.52 -23.84 19.49
C ALA A 383 10.68 -25.37 19.52
N GLU A 384 10.05 -26.05 20.49
CA GLU A 384 10.08 -27.51 20.57
C GLU A 384 9.19 -28.16 19.50
N MET A 385 8.00 -27.62 19.29
CA MET A 385 7.11 -28.07 18.22
C MET A 385 7.78 -27.95 16.84
N LEU A 386 8.54 -26.89 16.60
CA LEU A 386 9.27 -26.67 15.36
C LEU A 386 10.61 -27.44 15.28
N SER A 387 11.11 -27.98 16.39
CA SER A 387 12.39 -28.73 16.44
C SER A 387 12.39 -29.93 15.52
N GLN A 388 13.59 -30.50 15.27
CA GLN A 388 13.74 -31.73 14.47
C GLN A 388 13.36 -33.01 15.22
N ARG A 389 13.11 -32.95 16.54
CA ARG A 389 12.75 -34.09 17.38
C ARG A 389 11.51 -34.80 16.85
N ARG A 390 11.54 -36.16 16.90
CA ARG A 390 10.47 -37.02 16.38
C ARG A 390 9.66 -37.73 17.47
N SER A 391 9.81 -37.30 18.73
CA SER A 391 9.06 -37.87 19.86
C SER A 391 7.55 -37.68 19.64
N ARG A 392 6.74 -38.65 19.99
CA ARG A 392 5.29 -38.68 19.73
C ARG A 392 4.54 -37.45 20.31
N PRO A 393 4.88 -36.96 21.51
CA PRO A 393 4.24 -35.75 22.08
C PRO A 393 4.46 -34.47 21.24
N LEU A 394 5.56 -34.36 20.50
CA LEU A 394 5.90 -33.22 19.64
C LEU A 394 5.47 -33.43 18.17
N ALA A 395 5.52 -34.70 17.73
CA ALA A 395 5.22 -35.04 16.34
C ALA A 395 3.73 -34.89 16.00
N ARG A 396 2.86 -35.27 16.94
CA ARG A 396 1.41 -35.22 16.72
C ARG A 396 0.88 -33.77 16.61
N PRO A 397 1.13 -32.86 17.57
CA PRO A 397 0.73 -31.45 17.43
C PRO A 397 1.28 -30.81 16.17
N ARG A 398 2.52 -31.09 15.79
CA ARG A 398 3.12 -30.59 14.54
C ARG A 398 2.37 -31.08 13.30
N GLN A 399 1.97 -32.35 13.26
CA GLN A 399 1.18 -32.90 12.16
C GLN A 399 -0.20 -32.23 12.07
N ILE A 400 -0.86 -31.98 13.21
CA ILE A 400 -2.13 -31.24 13.27
C ILE A 400 -1.94 -29.81 12.77
N ALA A 401 -0.90 -29.12 13.20
CA ALA A 401 -0.60 -27.77 12.74
C ALA A 401 -0.35 -27.71 11.21
N MET A 402 0.38 -28.67 10.63
CA MET A 402 0.57 -28.78 9.19
C MET A 402 -0.74 -29.09 8.45
N TYR A 403 -1.59 -29.94 9.01
CA TYR A 403 -2.91 -30.27 8.47
C TYR A 403 -3.82 -29.01 8.46
N LEU A 404 -3.91 -28.29 9.58
CA LEU A 404 -4.67 -27.05 9.68
C LEU A 404 -4.12 -25.97 8.73
N ALA A 405 -2.79 -25.83 8.63
CA ALA A 405 -2.16 -24.91 7.70
C ALA A 405 -2.55 -25.22 6.24
N LYS A 406 -2.62 -26.48 5.85
CA LYS A 406 -3.06 -26.86 4.50
C LYS A 406 -4.56 -26.62 4.27
N LYS A 407 -5.40 -26.83 5.30
CA LYS A 407 -6.86 -26.71 5.18
C LYS A 407 -7.38 -25.29 5.32
N MET A 408 -6.69 -24.43 6.10
CA MET A 408 -7.16 -23.09 6.48
C MET A 408 -6.34 -21.96 5.84
N THR A 409 -5.28 -22.27 5.06
CA THR A 409 -4.50 -21.28 4.33
C THR A 409 -4.38 -21.63 2.84
N THR A 410 -4.10 -20.63 2.02
CA THR A 410 -3.85 -20.81 0.57
C THR A 410 -2.40 -21.19 0.26
N ARG A 411 -1.56 -21.44 1.29
CA ARG A 411 -0.14 -21.72 1.11
C ARG A 411 0.10 -23.07 0.45
N SER A 412 1.12 -23.12 -0.40
CA SER A 412 1.58 -24.37 -1.03
C SER A 412 2.27 -25.28 -0.02
N LEU A 413 2.29 -26.59 -0.31
CA LEU A 413 2.96 -27.57 0.57
C LEU A 413 4.44 -27.25 0.83
N PRO A 414 5.23 -26.81 -0.18
CA PRO A 414 6.61 -26.39 0.07
C PRO A 414 6.72 -25.15 0.96
N GLU A 415 5.80 -24.18 0.84
CA GLU A 415 5.78 -23.00 1.72
C GLU A 415 5.46 -23.37 3.17
N ILE A 416 4.48 -24.26 3.37
CA ILE A 416 4.17 -24.80 4.69
C ILE A 416 5.40 -25.50 5.26
N GLY A 417 6.05 -26.40 4.50
CA GLY A 417 7.26 -27.09 4.93
C GLY A 417 8.37 -26.15 5.39
N ARG A 418 8.62 -25.06 4.65
CA ARG A 418 9.60 -24.02 5.03
C ARG A 418 9.29 -23.37 6.38
N ARG A 419 8.00 -23.09 6.67
CA ARG A 419 7.56 -22.52 7.96
C ARG A 419 7.68 -23.48 9.13
N PHE A 420 7.77 -24.79 8.88
CA PHE A 420 8.01 -25.83 9.88
C PHE A 420 9.47 -26.31 9.88
N SER A 421 10.42 -25.36 10.00
CA SER A 421 11.88 -25.62 10.06
C SER A 421 12.44 -26.30 8.82
N ASN A 422 12.10 -25.76 7.64
CA ASN A 422 12.57 -26.25 6.34
C ASN A 422 12.30 -27.74 6.10
N ARG A 423 11.17 -28.26 6.54
CA ARG A 423 10.78 -29.66 6.26
C ARG A 423 10.35 -29.81 4.80
N ASP A 424 10.67 -30.95 4.26
CA ASP A 424 10.26 -31.28 2.89
C ASP A 424 8.75 -31.35 2.74
N HIS A 425 8.26 -31.01 1.56
CA HIS A 425 6.82 -31.04 1.22
C HIS A 425 6.21 -32.44 1.39
N THR A 426 6.98 -33.50 1.21
CA THR A 426 6.55 -34.89 1.46
C THR A 426 6.18 -35.12 2.93
N THR A 427 6.88 -34.48 3.86
CA THR A 427 6.55 -34.52 5.29
C THR A 427 5.18 -33.85 5.55
N VAL A 428 4.88 -32.75 4.87
CA VAL A 428 3.57 -32.08 4.98
C VAL A 428 2.47 -32.95 4.38
N ILE A 429 2.71 -33.59 3.23
CA ILE A 429 1.75 -34.52 2.60
C ILE A 429 1.45 -35.71 3.56
N HIS A 430 2.49 -36.28 4.15
CA HIS A 430 2.34 -37.38 5.10
C HIS A 430 1.55 -36.96 6.34
N ALA A 431 1.84 -35.74 6.89
CA ALA A 431 1.09 -35.19 8.02
C ALA A 431 -0.40 -35.04 7.68
N VAL A 432 -0.71 -34.44 6.53
CA VAL A 432 -2.09 -34.24 6.08
C VAL A 432 -2.82 -35.58 5.93
N LYS A 433 -2.24 -36.56 5.22
CA LYS A 433 -2.84 -37.87 5.06
C LYS A 433 -3.04 -38.61 6.39
N THR A 434 -2.06 -38.53 7.29
CA THR A 434 -2.13 -39.17 8.60
C THR A 434 -3.24 -38.58 9.46
N ILE A 435 -3.34 -37.25 9.56
CA ILE A 435 -4.36 -36.59 10.37
C ILE A 435 -5.75 -36.78 9.76
N THR A 436 -5.91 -36.70 8.43
CA THR A 436 -7.20 -37.00 7.78
C THR A 436 -7.69 -38.43 8.16
N ARG A 437 -6.82 -39.44 8.03
CA ARG A 437 -7.19 -40.80 8.38
C ARG A 437 -7.52 -41.00 9.86
N LEU A 438 -6.83 -40.26 10.74
CA LEU A 438 -7.08 -40.35 12.19
C LEU A 438 -8.36 -39.63 12.59
N SER A 439 -8.65 -38.48 11.99
CA SER A 439 -9.92 -37.74 12.26
C SER A 439 -11.18 -38.51 11.81
N GLU A 440 -11.02 -39.49 10.90
CA GLU A 440 -12.11 -40.38 10.48
C GLU A 440 -12.33 -41.58 11.41
N LYS A 441 -11.30 -41.95 12.20
CA LYS A 441 -11.31 -43.18 13.04
C LYS A 441 -11.34 -42.91 14.54
N ASP A 442 -11.05 -41.67 14.95
CA ASP A 442 -10.86 -41.29 16.34
C ASP A 442 -11.66 -39.99 16.61
N ASP A 443 -12.75 -40.17 17.35
CA ASP A 443 -13.65 -39.07 17.70
C ASP A 443 -13.01 -38.01 18.62
N GLU A 444 -12.03 -38.40 19.44
CA GLU A 444 -11.27 -37.49 20.29
C GLU A 444 -10.39 -36.56 19.43
N MET A 445 -9.68 -37.14 18.47
CA MET A 445 -8.88 -36.40 17.50
C MET A 445 -9.73 -35.44 16.67
N LYS A 446 -10.93 -35.84 16.30
CA LYS A 446 -11.87 -34.99 15.56
C LYS A 446 -12.31 -33.82 16.40
N LYS A 447 -12.63 -34.03 17.67
CA LYS A 447 -12.99 -32.95 18.62
C LYS A 447 -11.85 -31.96 18.82
N ASP A 448 -10.60 -32.44 18.98
CA ASP A 448 -9.42 -31.57 19.09
C ASP A 448 -9.26 -30.67 17.87
N ILE A 449 -9.39 -31.24 16.67
CA ILE A 449 -9.29 -30.49 15.42
C ILE A 449 -10.39 -29.43 15.30
N ASP A 450 -11.63 -29.79 15.63
CA ASP A 450 -12.78 -28.89 15.56
C ASP A 450 -12.66 -27.75 16.59
N GLN A 451 -12.17 -28.06 17.79
CA GLN A 451 -11.89 -27.06 18.82
C GLN A 451 -10.75 -26.11 18.41
N LEU A 452 -9.66 -26.63 17.87
CA LEU A 452 -8.58 -25.82 17.31
C LEU A 452 -9.06 -24.92 16.16
N ARG A 453 -9.96 -25.43 15.30
CA ARG A 453 -10.57 -24.62 14.23
C ARG A 453 -11.43 -23.49 14.79
N SER A 454 -12.24 -23.76 15.82
CA SER A 454 -13.03 -22.72 16.49
C SER A 454 -12.13 -21.65 17.09
N LEU A 455 -11.10 -22.02 17.84
CA LEU A 455 -10.12 -21.08 18.41
C LEU A 455 -9.44 -20.21 17.35
N LEU A 456 -9.08 -20.78 16.20
CA LEU A 456 -8.47 -20.05 15.09
C LEU A 456 -9.43 -19.09 14.38
N LEU A 457 -10.73 -19.34 14.46
CA LEU A 457 -11.79 -18.51 13.87
C LEU A 457 -12.35 -17.45 14.83
N GLU A 458 -12.26 -17.64 16.14
CA GLU A 458 -12.76 -16.73 17.17
C GLU A 458 -11.77 -15.60 17.48
N GLU A 459 -10.47 -15.85 17.42
CA GLU A 459 -9.40 -14.84 17.56
C GLU A 459 -9.12 -14.09 16.24
#